data_e3862cf3c1a3b2092f351e851c40fb87
#
_entry.id   e3862cf3c1a3b2092f351e851c40fb87
#
_cell.length_a   1.000
_cell.length_b   1.000
_cell.length_c   1.000
_cell.angle_alpha   90.00
_cell.angle_beta   90.00
_cell.angle_gamma   90.00
#
_symmetry.space_group_name_H-M   'P 1'
#
loop_
_entity.id
_entity.type
_entity.pdbx_description
1 polymer ?
#
loop_
_entity_poly.entity_id
_entity_poly.type
_entity_poly.pdbx_seq_one_letter_code
_entity_poly.pdbx_strand_id
1 'polypeptide(L)'
;FLEILAAPRRPKLGFDSYAGWMAYAMKNDLLFVKKFKTYPDRVYNEVAGLTISVWYPEGARLELEPIGPRERLEPGEVGSFTEEWWLAPSRFPATGTNLDLERVTAIVESFESK
;
A
#
# COMPACT_ATOMS: atom_id res chain seq x y z
N PHE A 1 -3.78 3.41 -9.57
CA PHE A 1 -3.95 4.69 -8.88
C PHE A 1 -5.36 4.80 -8.33
N LEU A 2 -5.47 5.11 -7.03
CA LEU A 2 -6.73 5.35 -6.34
C LEU A 2 -6.77 6.79 -5.84
N GLU A 3 -7.80 7.52 -6.18
CA GLU A 3 -8.07 8.85 -5.65
C GLU A 3 -9.32 8.78 -4.75
N ILE A 4 -9.16 9.21 -3.49
CA ILE A 4 -10.24 9.20 -2.51
C ILE A 4 -10.78 10.62 -2.38
N LEU A 5 -11.95 10.85 -2.98
CA LEU A 5 -12.58 12.18 -3.04
C LEU A 5 -13.51 12.46 -1.86
N ALA A 6 -14.01 11.42 -1.22
CA ALA A 6 -14.91 11.52 -0.07
C ALA A 6 -14.82 10.25 0.79
N ALA A 7 -15.31 10.32 2.02
CA ALA A 7 -15.43 9.16 2.88
C ALA A 7 -16.39 8.13 2.25
N PRO A 8 -15.93 6.89 2.00
CA PRO A 8 -16.76 5.88 1.36
C PRO A 8 -17.79 5.29 2.35
N ARG A 9 -18.91 4.80 1.83
CA ARG A 9 -19.90 4.08 2.66
C ARG A 9 -19.31 2.79 3.26
N ARG A 10 -18.40 2.15 2.52
CA ARG A 10 -17.62 0.98 2.99
C ARG A 10 -16.15 1.39 2.93
N PRO A 11 -15.51 1.54 4.07
CA PRO A 11 -14.19 2.17 4.12
C PRO A 11 -13.05 1.25 3.67
N LYS A 12 -13.27 -0.03 3.42
CA LYS A 12 -12.23 -0.96 2.98
C LYS A 12 -12.33 -1.22 1.48
N LEU A 13 -11.23 -1.01 0.79
CA LEU A 13 -11.04 -1.30 -0.64
C LEU A 13 -9.88 -2.27 -0.78
N GLY A 14 -10.06 -3.30 -1.59
CA GLY A 14 -9.03 -4.30 -1.85
C GLY A 14 -8.69 -4.38 -3.33
N PHE A 15 -7.44 -4.76 -3.60
CA PHE A 15 -6.91 -4.90 -4.96
C PHE A 15 -6.05 -6.15 -5.06
N ASP A 16 -5.92 -6.64 -6.27
CA ASP A 16 -4.93 -7.64 -6.63
C ASP A 16 -3.76 -6.93 -7.36
N SER A 17 -2.60 -6.89 -6.71
CA SER A 17 -1.40 -6.24 -7.24
C SER A 17 -0.13 -6.93 -6.77
N TYR A 18 0.74 -7.24 -7.70
CA TYR A 18 2.06 -7.82 -7.45
C TYR A 18 3.20 -6.81 -7.71
N ALA A 19 2.92 -5.52 -7.70
CA ALA A 19 3.91 -4.48 -7.89
C ALA A 19 4.99 -4.46 -6.79
N GLY A 20 4.71 -5.01 -5.61
CA GLY A 20 5.64 -5.07 -4.48
C GLY A 20 5.78 -3.75 -3.73
N TRP A 21 4.92 -2.79 -3.99
CA TRP A 21 4.90 -1.51 -3.28
C TRP A 21 3.52 -0.87 -3.24
N MET A 22 3.33 -0.02 -2.24
CA MET A 22 2.23 0.93 -2.13
C MET A 22 2.79 2.30 -1.79
N ALA A 23 2.20 3.37 -2.29
CA ALA A 23 2.58 4.74 -1.95
C ALA A 23 1.36 5.61 -1.66
N TYR A 24 1.51 6.53 -0.72
CA TYR A 24 0.50 7.50 -0.34
C TYR A 24 1.07 8.92 -0.44
N ALA A 25 0.54 9.69 -1.39
CA ALA A 25 0.86 11.11 -1.52
C ALA A 25 0.06 11.91 -0.50
N MET A 26 0.76 12.61 0.38
CA MET A 26 0.18 13.38 1.47
C MET A 26 0.13 14.87 1.15
N LYS A 27 -0.90 15.57 1.65
CA LYS A 27 -1.12 17.00 1.40
C LYS A 27 -0.04 17.92 2.00
N ASN A 28 0.85 17.40 2.83
CA ASN A 28 1.99 18.11 3.42
C ASN A 28 3.30 17.94 2.63
N ASP A 29 3.19 17.65 1.33
CA ASP A 29 4.31 17.49 0.41
C ASP A 29 5.25 16.31 0.75
N LEU A 30 4.69 15.24 1.30
CA LEU A 30 5.40 14.01 1.57
C LEU A 30 4.77 12.84 0.80
N LEU A 31 5.61 11.89 0.39
CA LEU A 31 5.22 10.59 -0.13
C LEU A 31 5.63 9.52 0.88
N PHE A 32 4.65 8.80 1.41
CA PHE A 32 4.89 7.59 2.20
C PHE A 32 4.90 6.38 1.29
N VAL A 33 5.93 5.56 1.37
CA VAL A 33 6.12 4.37 0.54
C VAL A 33 6.31 3.16 1.43
N LYS A 34 5.59 2.08 1.11
CA LYS A 34 5.82 0.74 1.63
C LYS A 34 6.31 -0.15 0.49
N LYS A 35 7.41 -0.88 0.70
CA LYS A 35 7.85 -1.97 -0.17
C LYS A 35 7.75 -3.29 0.56
N PHE A 36 7.40 -4.35 -0.16
CA PHE A 36 7.21 -5.68 0.40
C PHE A 36 7.39 -6.75 -0.68
N LYS A 37 7.73 -7.95 -0.26
CA LYS A 37 7.84 -9.08 -1.17
C LYS A 37 6.46 -9.58 -1.57
N THR A 38 6.30 -9.88 -2.86
CA THR A 38 5.11 -10.51 -3.41
C THR A 38 5.36 -11.98 -3.72
N TYR A 39 4.29 -12.78 -3.71
CA TYR A 39 4.36 -14.23 -3.85
C TYR A 39 3.29 -14.72 -4.83
N PRO A 40 3.46 -14.51 -6.16
CA PRO A 40 2.42 -14.82 -7.16
C PRO A 40 2.02 -16.29 -7.21
N ASP A 41 2.89 -17.19 -6.78
CA ASP A 41 2.64 -18.64 -6.77
C ASP A 41 2.01 -19.14 -5.45
N ARG A 42 1.67 -18.25 -4.52
CA ARG A 42 1.09 -18.58 -3.23
C ARG A 42 -0.35 -18.13 -3.12
N VAL A 43 -1.11 -18.80 -2.27
CA VAL A 43 -2.52 -18.48 -2.02
C VAL A 43 -2.62 -17.32 -1.03
N TYR A 44 -3.38 -16.31 -1.40
CA TYR A 44 -3.82 -15.24 -0.50
C TYR A 44 -5.25 -15.52 -0.05
N ASN A 45 -5.54 -15.28 1.21
CA ASN A 45 -6.81 -15.69 1.81
C ASN A 45 -7.66 -14.52 2.34
N GLU A 46 -7.18 -13.31 2.18
CA GLU A 46 -7.98 -12.11 2.44
C GLU A 46 -8.99 -11.94 1.30
N VAL A 47 -10.24 -11.81 1.60
CA VAL A 47 -11.39 -11.67 0.70
C VAL A 47 -11.08 -11.88 -0.80
N ALA A 48 -11.43 -13.01 -1.36
CA ALA A 48 -11.21 -13.34 -2.79
C ALA A 48 -9.72 -13.34 -3.25
N GLY A 49 -8.76 -13.45 -2.32
CA GLY A 49 -7.34 -13.52 -2.66
C GLY A 49 -6.66 -12.17 -2.87
N LEU A 50 -7.16 -11.12 -2.26
CA LEU A 50 -6.56 -9.78 -2.33
C LEU A 50 -5.13 -9.77 -1.81
N THR A 51 -4.27 -9.00 -2.47
CA THR A 51 -2.84 -8.85 -2.14
C THR A 51 -2.52 -7.53 -1.46
N ILE A 52 -3.36 -6.52 -1.64
CA ILE A 52 -3.29 -5.23 -0.96
C ILE A 52 -4.69 -4.74 -0.60
N SER A 53 -4.79 -3.96 0.48
CA SER A 53 -6.01 -3.23 0.79
C SER A 53 -5.73 -1.85 1.35
N VAL A 54 -6.76 -1.01 1.31
CA VAL A 54 -6.78 0.32 1.91
C VAL A 54 -8.00 0.40 2.81
N TRP A 55 -7.79 0.77 4.06
CA TRP A 55 -8.88 1.09 4.96
C TRP A 55 -8.94 2.60 5.19
N TYR A 56 -10.08 3.20 4.87
CA TYR A 56 -10.29 4.65 4.90
C TYR A 56 -11.64 4.98 5.52
N PRO A 57 -11.75 4.95 6.86
CA PRO A 57 -12.98 5.31 7.56
C PRO A 57 -13.20 6.83 7.56
N GLU A 58 -14.36 7.25 7.99
CA GLU A 58 -14.60 8.64 8.32
C GLU A 58 -13.64 9.10 9.43
N GLY A 59 -12.97 10.24 9.22
CA GLY A 59 -11.98 10.80 10.15
C GLY A 59 -10.58 10.96 9.53
N ALA A 60 -9.57 11.05 10.37
CA ALA A 60 -8.22 11.45 9.98
C ALA A 60 -7.25 10.26 9.76
N ARG A 61 -7.75 9.04 9.63
CA ARG A 61 -6.91 7.83 9.47
C ARG A 61 -7.03 7.24 8.09
N LEU A 62 -5.91 6.72 7.59
CA LEU A 62 -5.83 5.86 6.44
C LEU A 62 -4.89 4.71 6.79
N GLU A 63 -5.27 3.49 6.44
CA GLU A 63 -4.39 2.33 6.55
C GLU A 63 -4.05 1.82 5.16
N LEU A 64 -2.77 1.61 4.92
CA LEU A 64 -2.24 0.94 3.73
C LEU A 64 -1.80 -0.45 4.17
N GLU A 65 -2.49 -1.45 3.66
CA GLU A 65 -2.38 -2.83 4.12
C GLU A 65 -1.82 -3.73 3.01
N PRO A 66 -0.49 -3.93 2.90
CA PRO A 66 0.04 -5.06 2.15
C PRO A 66 -0.37 -6.37 2.85
N ILE A 67 -0.72 -7.36 2.07
CA ILE A 67 -1.22 -8.64 2.57
C ILE A 67 -0.20 -9.73 2.22
N GLY A 68 0.23 -10.50 3.22
CA GLY A 68 1.05 -11.67 3.02
C GLY A 68 0.23 -12.87 2.52
N PRO A 69 0.88 -13.87 1.91
CA PRO A 69 0.22 -15.11 1.54
C PRO A 69 -0.24 -15.87 2.79
N ARG A 70 -1.25 -16.71 2.58
CA ARG A 70 -1.74 -17.59 3.65
C ARG A 70 -0.62 -18.49 4.18
N GLU A 71 -0.45 -18.47 5.48
CA GLU A 71 0.41 -19.39 6.22
C GLU A 71 -0.42 -20.45 6.95
N ARG A 72 0.13 -21.65 7.05
CA ARG A 72 -0.33 -22.69 7.95
C ARG A 72 0.76 -22.92 8.97
N LEU A 73 0.46 -22.64 10.22
CA LEU A 73 1.42 -22.74 11.31
C LEU A 73 0.98 -23.86 12.27
N GLU A 74 1.90 -24.71 12.65
CA GLU A 74 1.73 -25.65 13.75
C GLU A 74 2.07 -24.97 15.09
N PRO A 75 1.65 -25.54 16.23
CA PRO A 75 1.97 -24.95 17.53
C PRO A 75 3.47 -24.72 17.73
N GLY A 76 3.87 -23.48 18.00
CA GLY A 76 5.26 -23.08 18.18
C GLY A 76 5.97 -22.57 16.92
N GLU A 77 5.36 -22.66 15.73
CA GLU A 77 5.88 -22.06 14.51
C GLU A 77 5.57 -20.57 14.45
N VAL A 78 6.39 -19.82 13.72
CA VAL A 78 6.29 -18.37 13.54
C VAL A 78 6.18 -18.05 12.06
N GLY A 79 5.15 -17.29 11.68
CA GLY A 79 5.04 -16.64 10.38
C GLY A 79 5.58 -15.21 10.46
N SER A 80 6.13 -14.72 9.35
CA SER A 80 6.59 -13.33 9.25
C SER A 80 6.24 -12.73 7.90
N PHE A 81 5.97 -11.44 7.90
CA PHE A 81 5.80 -10.63 6.71
C PHE A 81 6.54 -9.31 6.92
N THR A 82 7.49 -8.99 6.04
CA THR A 82 8.35 -7.82 6.19
C THR A 82 7.90 -6.72 5.25
N GLU A 83 7.77 -5.52 5.79
CA GLU A 83 7.57 -4.29 5.05
C GLU A 83 8.74 -3.34 5.30
N GLU A 84 9.17 -2.66 4.27
CA GLU A 84 10.13 -1.56 4.36
C GLU A 84 9.41 -0.25 4.09
N TRP A 85 9.64 0.75 4.95
CA TRP A 85 8.93 2.02 4.94
C TRP A 85 9.87 3.18 4.66
N TRP A 86 9.47 4.06 3.76
CA TRP A 86 10.18 5.28 3.43
C TRP A 86 9.25 6.48 3.45
N LEU A 87 9.84 7.63 3.71
CA LEU A 87 9.21 8.92 3.62
C LEU A 87 10.08 9.83 2.78
N ALA A 88 9.53 10.37 1.70
CA ALA A 88 10.26 11.25 0.78
C ALA A 88 9.53 12.57 0.55
N PRO A 89 10.23 13.68 0.32
CA PRO A 89 9.63 14.90 -0.18
C PRO A 89 8.99 14.68 -1.56
N SER A 90 7.71 15.01 -1.69
CA SER A 90 7.00 14.95 -2.96
C SER A 90 5.86 15.95 -2.96
N ARG A 91 6.00 16.98 -3.79
CA ARG A 91 5.01 18.05 -3.87
C ARG A 91 3.63 17.48 -4.22
N PHE A 92 2.65 17.75 -3.36
CA PHE A 92 1.26 17.43 -3.62
C PHE A 92 0.67 18.40 -4.66
N PRO A 93 -0.14 17.94 -5.64
CA PRO A 93 -0.73 18.82 -6.63
C PRO A 93 -1.59 19.91 -5.98
N ALA A 94 -1.39 21.18 -6.38
CA ALA A 94 -2.15 22.31 -5.85
C ALA A 94 -3.66 22.20 -6.14
N THR A 95 -4.03 21.52 -7.21
CA THR A 95 -5.42 21.21 -7.58
C THR A 95 -6.03 20.10 -6.73
N GLY A 96 -5.22 19.36 -5.96
CA GLY A 96 -5.65 18.16 -5.24
C GLY A 96 -5.88 16.93 -6.13
N THR A 97 -5.67 17.07 -7.43
CA THR A 97 -5.86 16.01 -8.45
C THR A 97 -4.66 15.97 -9.40
N ASN A 98 -4.62 14.98 -10.29
CA ASN A 98 -3.54 14.83 -11.28
C ASN A 98 -2.15 14.65 -10.65
N LEU A 99 -2.02 13.69 -9.76
CA LEU A 99 -0.72 13.28 -9.24
C LEU A 99 0.20 12.84 -10.39
N ASP A 100 1.44 13.32 -10.38
CA ASP A 100 2.49 12.90 -11.32
C ASP A 100 2.95 11.47 -10.97
N LEU A 101 2.37 10.50 -11.66
CA LEU A 101 2.62 9.08 -11.41
C LEU A 101 4.03 8.65 -11.85
N GLU A 102 4.59 9.26 -12.88
CA GLU A 102 5.96 8.98 -13.33
C GLU A 102 6.95 9.40 -12.24
N ARG A 103 6.76 10.58 -11.67
CA ARG A 103 7.56 11.07 -10.56
C ARG A 103 7.41 10.17 -9.32
N VAL A 104 6.19 9.75 -8.97
CA VAL A 104 5.96 8.83 -7.85
C VAL A 104 6.72 7.53 -8.07
N THR A 105 6.61 6.94 -9.25
CA THR A 105 7.30 5.71 -9.61
C THR A 105 8.82 5.88 -9.51
N ALA A 106 9.37 6.95 -10.06
CA ALA A 106 10.80 7.24 -9.97
C ALA A 106 11.30 7.36 -8.52
N ILE A 107 10.51 7.99 -7.64
CA ILE A 107 10.84 8.06 -6.21
C ILE A 107 10.84 6.66 -5.59
N VAL A 108 9.81 5.85 -5.86
CA VAL A 108 9.72 4.47 -5.33
C VAL A 108 10.89 3.62 -5.81
N GLU A 109 11.26 3.73 -7.08
CA GLU A 109 12.38 2.99 -7.67
C GLU A 109 13.75 3.43 -7.11
N SER A 110 13.87 4.68 -6.66
CA SER A 110 15.10 5.19 -6.06
C SER A 110 15.44 4.57 -4.69
N PHE A 111 14.48 3.92 -4.03
CA PHE A 111 14.71 3.23 -2.77
C PHE A 111 15.18 1.80 -3.03
N GLU A 112 16.38 1.46 -2.55
CA GLU A 112 16.89 0.11 -2.59
C GLU A 112 16.32 -0.70 -1.42
N SER A 113 15.68 -1.84 -1.73
CA SER A 113 15.28 -2.81 -0.70
C SER A 113 16.52 -3.49 -0.13
N LYS A 114 16.57 -3.63 1.18
CA LYS A 114 17.66 -4.29 1.91
C LYS A 114 17.53 -5.81 1.90
#